data_99db81f1d8ef8a2b754d045e517f94a2
#
_entry.id   99db81f1d8ef8a2b754d045e517f94a2
#
_cell.length_a   1.000
_cell.length_b   1.000
_cell.length_c   1.000
_cell.angle_alpha   90.00
_cell.angle_beta   90.00
_cell.angle_gamma   90.00
#
_symmetry.space_group_name_H-M   'P 1'
#
loop_
_entity.id
_entity.type
_entity.pdbx_description
1 polymer ?
#
loop_
_entity_poly.entity_id
_entity_poly.type
_entity_poly.pdbx_seq_one_letter_code
_entity_poly.pdbx_strand_id
1 'polypeptide(L)'
;MVFSSLTFLFLFFPLVMGVYYLCPRALRNLWLLLTSLLFYAWGEPVYIRLMAASILFNYLCGLGVAALQKREKKRLAKGLLILCIAGNIGALGLFKYADLLIGTVNNIAGSKIALLELALPIGISFYTFQALSYVIDVYRGTVAAQKNPITFGTYIALFPQLIAGPIVQYKTVEEQLSHRRETTAQFAAGIGRFTIGLGKKVLIANQVGALWDTVAALPGTSLSAGTAWLGAIAFTFQIYFDFSGYSDMAIGLGKMLGFEFLENFNYPYLSRSITEYWRRWHISLGTWFREYVYIPLGGNRCGLPRQILNLIIVWGLTGLWHGASWNFLLWGLYYGVILIIEKVWLQKPLQKAPGVVQRLYSLLLIILGWVIFALTDFGAIGNYFAALFGAHGGTDAQTMYLLTTNISLLLVAALACTRWPAHAANDLLARLPRAAQTLLRCLFYAAVLLMCVAFLVGDSYNPFLYFRF
;
A
#
# COMPACT_ATOMS: atom_id res chain seq x y z
N MET A 1 3.51 -14.05 -8.92
CA MET A 1 3.73 -13.20 -10.14
C MET A 1 3.62 -11.74 -9.73
N VAL A 2 4.35 -10.83 -10.36
CA VAL A 2 4.28 -9.37 -10.09
C VAL A 2 3.93 -8.61 -11.36
N PHE A 3 3.25 -7.45 -11.25
CA PHE A 3 2.82 -6.66 -12.41
C PHE A 3 3.97 -6.14 -13.26
N SER A 4 5.11 -5.87 -12.64
CA SER A 4 6.35 -5.45 -13.30
C SER A 4 7.23 -6.63 -13.73
N SER A 5 6.66 -7.72 -14.20
CA SER A 5 7.41 -8.84 -14.79
C SER A 5 7.05 -9.06 -16.26
N LEU A 6 8.00 -9.49 -17.06
CA LEU A 6 7.79 -9.79 -18.48
C LEU A 6 6.70 -10.88 -18.68
N THR A 7 6.67 -11.90 -17.80
CA THR A 7 5.64 -12.93 -17.81
C THR A 7 4.24 -12.35 -17.60
N PHE A 8 4.11 -11.36 -16.68
CA PHE A 8 2.82 -10.69 -16.52
C PHE A 8 2.45 -9.87 -17.74
N LEU A 9 3.36 -9.03 -18.23
CA LEU A 9 3.09 -8.08 -19.31
C LEU A 9 2.79 -8.74 -20.65
N PHE A 10 3.51 -9.82 -21.01
CA PHE A 10 3.44 -10.40 -22.33
C PHE A 10 2.70 -11.75 -22.39
N LEU A 11 2.44 -12.40 -21.28
CA LEU A 11 1.72 -13.67 -21.26
C LEU A 11 0.42 -13.56 -20.48
N PHE A 12 0.50 -13.31 -19.16
CA PHE A 12 -0.68 -13.37 -18.29
C PHE A 12 -1.71 -12.29 -18.63
N PHE A 13 -1.29 -11.03 -18.68
CA PHE A 13 -2.18 -9.89 -18.89
C PHE A 13 -2.90 -9.94 -20.26
N PRO A 14 -2.21 -10.15 -21.42
CA PRO A 14 -2.90 -10.26 -22.71
C PRO A 14 -3.87 -11.43 -22.77
N LEU A 15 -3.49 -12.59 -22.23
CA LEU A 15 -4.35 -13.77 -22.22
C LEU A 15 -5.59 -13.54 -21.35
N VAL A 16 -5.43 -13.03 -20.15
CA VAL A 16 -6.55 -12.76 -19.24
C VAL A 16 -7.51 -11.76 -19.83
N MET A 17 -7.00 -10.65 -20.41
CA MET A 17 -7.83 -9.61 -21.02
C MET A 17 -8.51 -10.11 -22.30
N GLY A 18 -7.79 -10.84 -23.16
CA GLY A 18 -8.34 -11.40 -24.39
C GLY A 18 -9.53 -12.31 -24.10
N VAL A 19 -9.36 -13.27 -23.20
CA VAL A 19 -10.46 -14.20 -22.82
C VAL A 19 -11.57 -13.46 -22.10
N TYR A 20 -11.25 -12.49 -21.20
CA TYR A 20 -12.27 -11.70 -20.49
C TYR A 20 -13.24 -10.99 -21.44
N TYR A 21 -12.72 -10.37 -22.50
CA TYR A 21 -13.58 -9.65 -23.47
C TYR A 21 -14.32 -10.57 -24.41
N LEU A 22 -13.81 -11.78 -24.66
CA LEU A 22 -14.49 -12.83 -25.42
C LEU A 22 -15.54 -13.57 -24.59
N CYS A 23 -15.40 -13.60 -23.26
CA CYS A 23 -16.32 -14.29 -22.37
C CYS A 23 -17.70 -13.62 -22.31
N PRO A 24 -18.80 -14.41 -22.32
CA PRO A 24 -20.14 -13.93 -21.97
C PRO A 24 -20.14 -13.24 -20.59
N ARG A 25 -20.93 -12.18 -20.46
CA ARG A 25 -20.98 -11.38 -19.21
C ARG A 25 -21.24 -12.23 -17.95
N ALA A 26 -22.08 -13.25 -18.04
CA ALA A 26 -22.39 -14.15 -16.93
C ALA A 26 -21.16 -14.92 -16.41
N LEU A 27 -20.17 -15.19 -17.26
CA LEU A 27 -18.95 -15.96 -16.91
C LEU A 27 -17.76 -15.06 -16.53
N ARG A 28 -17.83 -13.75 -16.71
CA ARG A 28 -16.71 -12.83 -16.44
C ARG A 28 -16.21 -12.88 -15.00
N ASN A 29 -17.10 -12.96 -14.01
CA ASN A 29 -16.69 -13.10 -12.62
C ASN A 29 -16.03 -14.44 -12.35
N LEU A 30 -16.53 -15.54 -12.93
CA LEU A 30 -15.87 -16.84 -12.81
C LEU A 30 -14.47 -16.82 -13.43
N TRP A 31 -14.34 -16.24 -14.64
CA TRP A 31 -13.03 -16.08 -15.28
C TRP A 31 -12.06 -15.25 -14.43
N LEU A 32 -12.51 -14.11 -13.89
CA LEU A 32 -11.69 -13.28 -13.00
C LEU A 32 -11.31 -14.01 -11.71
N LEU A 33 -12.22 -14.80 -11.13
CA LEU A 33 -11.90 -15.60 -9.95
C LEU A 33 -10.82 -16.63 -10.25
N LEU A 34 -10.99 -17.43 -11.34
CA LEU A 34 -10.04 -18.47 -11.71
C LEU A 34 -8.66 -17.90 -12.04
N THR A 35 -8.60 -16.83 -12.83
CA THR A 35 -7.33 -16.19 -13.18
C THR A 35 -6.67 -15.49 -11.99
N SER A 36 -7.45 -14.94 -11.06
CA SER A 36 -6.93 -14.36 -9.82
C SER A 36 -6.36 -15.42 -8.89
N LEU A 37 -7.02 -16.55 -8.74
CA LEU A 37 -6.49 -17.69 -8.00
C LEU A 37 -5.23 -18.26 -8.65
N LEU A 38 -5.17 -18.34 -9.99
CA LEU A 38 -3.97 -18.73 -10.72
C LEU A 38 -2.83 -17.74 -10.51
N PHE A 39 -3.11 -16.41 -10.56
CA PHE A 39 -2.15 -15.36 -10.30
C PHE A 39 -1.55 -15.48 -8.90
N TYR A 40 -2.39 -15.76 -7.90
CA TYR A 40 -1.97 -15.97 -6.52
C TYR A 40 -1.16 -17.26 -6.36
N ALA A 41 -1.66 -18.38 -6.90
CA ALA A 41 -0.99 -19.69 -6.82
C ALA A 41 0.39 -19.69 -7.48
N TRP A 42 0.60 -18.85 -8.50
CA TRP A 42 1.91 -18.70 -9.14
C TRP A 42 3.03 -18.26 -8.18
N GLY A 43 2.69 -17.41 -7.21
CA GLY A 43 3.63 -16.96 -6.17
C GLY A 43 3.53 -17.76 -4.86
N GLU A 44 2.33 -18.33 -4.60
CA GLU A 44 1.97 -18.92 -3.31
C GLU A 44 1.24 -20.27 -3.48
N PRO A 45 1.91 -21.29 -4.03
CA PRO A 45 1.23 -22.56 -4.36
C PRO A 45 0.69 -23.31 -3.14
N VAL A 46 1.26 -23.10 -1.95
CA VAL A 46 0.81 -23.72 -0.70
C VAL A 46 -0.34 -22.94 -0.09
N TYR A 47 -0.24 -21.61 -0.07
CA TYR A 47 -1.17 -20.73 0.66
C TYR A 47 -2.44 -20.39 -0.12
N ILE A 48 -2.58 -20.83 -1.37
CA ILE A 48 -3.86 -20.74 -2.09
C ILE A 48 -4.99 -21.47 -1.35
N ARG A 49 -4.66 -22.55 -0.63
CA ARG A 49 -5.63 -23.28 0.22
C ARG A 49 -6.12 -22.43 1.39
N LEU A 50 -5.21 -21.66 2.01
CA LEU A 50 -5.57 -20.73 3.08
C LEU A 50 -6.47 -19.61 2.57
N MET A 51 -6.17 -19.05 1.40
CA MET A 51 -7.02 -18.04 0.77
C MET A 51 -8.41 -18.61 0.44
N ALA A 52 -8.50 -19.80 -0.16
CA ALA A 52 -9.78 -20.43 -0.45
C ALA A 52 -10.59 -20.69 0.83
N ALA A 53 -9.94 -21.17 1.90
CA ALA A 53 -10.56 -21.36 3.21
C ALA A 53 -11.04 -20.03 3.81
N SER A 54 -10.24 -18.95 3.71
CA SER A 54 -10.63 -17.60 4.17
C SER A 54 -11.84 -17.07 3.39
N ILE A 55 -11.86 -17.23 2.06
CA ILE A 55 -13.02 -16.84 1.22
C ILE A 55 -14.28 -17.57 1.69
N LEU A 56 -14.22 -18.91 1.83
CA LEU A 56 -15.36 -19.70 2.26
C LEU A 56 -15.81 -19.33 3.67
N PHE A 57 -14.89 -19.19 4.61
CA PHE A 57 -15.18 -18.82 6.00
C PHE A 57 -15.91 -17.49 6.08
N ASN A 58 -15.38 -16.44 5.46
CA ASN A 58 -15.98 -15.10 5.51
C ASN A 58 -17.31 -15.02 4.73
N TYR A 59 -17.44 -15.76 3.64
CA TYR A 59 -18.71 -15.91 2.89
C TYR A 59 -19.79 -16.50 3.80
N LEU A 60 -19.50 -17.62 4.46
CA LEU A 60 -20.45 -18.27 5.38
C LEU A 60 -20.78 -17.40 6.60
N CYS A 61 -19.78 -16.71 7.16
CA CYS A 61 -20.00 -15.75 8.25
C CYS A 61 -20.94 -14.62 7.81
N GLY A 62 -20.74 -14.03 6.62
CA GLY A 62 -21.60 -12.97 6.09
C GLY A 62 -23.05 -13.42 5.92
N LEU A 63 -23.25 -14.59 5.30
CA LEU A 63 -24.60 -15.19 5.16
C LEU A 63 -25.24 -15.49 6.51
N GLY A 64 -24.46 -16.08 7.44
CA GLY A 64 -24.93 -16.41 8.79
C GLY A 64 -25.33 -15.18 9.60
N VAL A 65 -24.53 -14.11 9.56
CA VAL A 65 -24.85 -12.82 10.22
C VAL A 65 -26.15 -12.26 9.67
N ALA A 66 -26.31 -12.18 8.35
CA ALA A 66 -27.52 -11.68 7.71
C ALA A 66 -28.76 -12.53 8.06
N ALA A 67 -28.63 -13.86 8.03
CA ALA A 67 -29.71 -14.79 8.37
C ALA A 67 -30.16 -14.65 9.84
N LEU A 68 -29.21 -14.48 10.76
CA LEU A 68 -29.49 -14.29 12.20
C LEU A 68 -30.13 -12.92 12.46
N GLN A 69 -29.70 -11.89 11.76
CA GLN A 69 -30.34 -10.55 11.86
C GLN A 69 -31.77 -10.56 11.33
N LYS A 70 -32.01 -11.22 10.19
CA LYS A 70 -33.38 -11.37 9.65
C LYS A 70 -34.31 -12.12 10.61
N ARG A 71 -33.76 -13.01 11.45
CA ARG A 71 -34.50 -13.74 12.49
C ARG A 71 -34.53 -12.99 13.85
N GLU A 72 -34.11 -11.73 13.87
CA GLU A 72 -34.01 -10.87 15.06
C GLU A 72 -33.10 -11.43 16.20
N LYS A 73 -32.28 -12.43 15.91
CA LYS A 73 -31.36 -13.05 16.86
C LYS A 73 -30.07 -12.22 17.01
N LYS A 74 -30.19 -10.95 17.43
CA LYS A 74 -29.09 -9.97 17.49
C LYS A 74 -27.89 -10.43 18.31
N ARG A 75 -28.10 -11.14 19.44
CA ARG A 75 -26.99 -11.65 20.27
C ARG A 75 -26.17 -12.71 19.53
N LEU A 76 -26.82 -13.63 18.82
CA LEU A 76 -26.16 -14.66 18.04
C LEU A 76 -25.43 -14.06 16.81
N ALA A 77 -26.04 -13.09 16.14
CA ALA A 77 -25.38 -12.35 15.04
C ALA A 77 -24.10 -11.65 15.51
N LYS A 78 -24.13 -11.01 16.71
CA LYS A 78 -22.95 -10.41 17.32
C LYS A 78 -21.89 -11.48 17.70
N GLY A 79 -22.32 -12.61 18.26
CA GLY A 79 -21.43 -13.73 18.57
C GLY A 79 -20.72 -14.26 17.32
N LEU A 80 -21.45 -14.46 16.23
CA LEU A 80 -20.87 -14.90 14.96
C LEU A 80 -19.91 -13.86 14.36
N LEU A 81 -20.23 -12.56 14.47
CA LEU A 81 -19.30 -11.50 14.06
C LEU A 81 -18.00 -11.55 14.87
N ILE A 82 -18.08 -11.70 16.20
CA ILE A 82 -16.91 -11.81 17.07
C ILE A 82 -16.07 -13.04 16.67
N LEU A 83 -16.72 -14.18 16.43
CA LEU A 83 -16.03 -15.40 15.97
C LEU A 83 -15.32 -15.15 14.61
N CYS A 84 -15.98 -14.47 13.69
CA CYS A 84 -15.39 -14.11 12.41
C CYS A 84 -14.16 -13.20 12.57
N ILE A 85 -14.26 -12.17 13.41
CA ILE A 85 -13.12 -11.28 13.71
C ILE A 85 -11.99 -12.07 14.37
N ALA A 86 -12.28 -12.88 15.38
CA ALA A 86 -11.30 -13.68 16.08
C ALA A 86 -10.59 -14.69 15.15
N GLY A 87 -11.33 -15.35 14.24
CA GLY A 87 -10.77 -16.28 13.27
C GLY A 87 -9.82 -15.58 12.28
N ASN A 88 -10.23 -14.45 11.73
CA ASN A 88 -9.40 -13.68 10.78
C ASN A 88 -8.15 -13.09 11.44
N ILE A 89 -8.32 -12.46 12.62
CA ILE A 89 -7.18 -11.88 13.36
C ILE A 89 -6.30 -12.99 13.95
N GLY A 90 -6.88 -14.12 14.36
CA GLY A 90 -6.12 -15.28 14.82
C GLY A 90 -5.25 -15.89 13.72
N ALA A 91 -5.80 -16.07 12.52
CA ALA A 91 -5.01 -16.52 11.36
C ALA A 91 -3.88 -15.52 11.02
N LEU A 92 -4.20 -14.22 10.93
CA LEU A 92 -3.18 -13.19 10.72
C LEU A 92 -2.13 -13.19 11.83
N GLY A 93 -2.55 -13.35 13.09
CA GLY A 93 -1.69 -13.42 14.26
C GLY A 93 -0.71 -14.59 14.22
N LEU A 94 -1.21 -15.76 13.83
CA LEU A 94 -0.40 -16.98 13.73
C LEU A 94 0.70 -16.84 12.68
N PHE A 95 0.34 -16.43 11.45
CA PHE A 95 1.30 -16.35 10.36
C PHE A 95 2.23 -15.13 10.44
N LYS A 96 1.79 -14.04 11.04
CA LYS A 96 2.57 -12.80 11.05
C LYS A 96 3.30 -12.55 12.35
N TYR A 97 2.71 -12.85 13.51
CA TYR A 97 3.24 -12.38 14.79
C TYR A 97 3.71 -13.49 15.73
N ALA A 98 3.46 -14.78 15.44
CA ALA A 98 3.83 -15.86 16.33
C ALA A 98 5.33 -15.85 16.66
N ASP A 99 6.19 -15.77 15.64
CA ASP A 99 7.63 -15.80 15.83
C ASP A 99 8.18 -14.53 16.50
N LEU A 100 7.61 -13.36 16.24
CA LEU A 100 7.91 -12.13 16.97
C LEU A 100 7.61 -12.28 18.47
N LEU A 101 6.45 -12.85 18.83
CA LEU A 101 6.06 -13.04 20.21
C LEU A 101 6.92 -14.10 20.90
N ILE A 102 7.15 -15.24 20.25
CA ILE A 102 8.03 -16.30 20.76
C ILE A 102 9.45 -15.78 20.97
N GLY A 103 10.01 -15.10 19.98
CA GLY A 103 11.35 -14.51 20.06
C GLY A 103 11.45 -13.47 21.19
N THR A 104 10.40 -12.65 21.39
CA THR A 104 10.34 -11.68 22.48
C THR A 104 10.30 -12.36 23.83
N VAL A 105 9.49 -13.42 23.99
CA VAL A 105 9.43 -14.21 25.23
C VAL A 105 10.78 -14.90 25.50
N ASN A 106 11.39 -15.49 24.49
CA ASN A 106 12.71 -16.11 24.61
C ASN A 106 13.76 -15.11 25.10
N ASN A 107 13.76 -13.90 24.55
CA ASN A 107 14.71 -12.85 24.92
C ASN A 107 14.49 -12.33 26.36
N ILE A 108 13.24 -12.18 26.79
CA ILE A 108 12.91 -11.64 28.13
C ILE A 108 13.05 -12.72 29.21
N ALA A 109 12.52 -13.92 28.96
CA ALA A 109 12.46 -14.99 29.95
C ALA A 109 13.68 -15.94 29.92
N GLY A 110 14.60 -15.76 28.94
CA GLY A 110 15.71 -16.71 28.73
C GLY A 110 15.25 -18.10 28.28
N SER A 111 14.00 -18.22 27.78
CA SER A 111 13.44 -19.48 27.30
C SER A 111 13.99 -19.85 25.91
N LYS A 112 13.83 -21.11 25.53
CA LYS A 112 14.27 -21.63 24.22
C LYS A 112 13.10 -22.28 23.48
N ILE A 113 11.96 -21.58 23.43
CA ILE A 113 10.79 -22.04 22.67
C ILE A 113 11.14 -21.99 21.19
N ALA A 114 10.92 -23.09 20.47
CA ALA A 114 11.19 -23.15 19.03
C ALA A 114 10.28 -22.17 18.27
N LEU A 115 10.84 -21.45 17.31
CA LEU A 115 10.08 -20.62 16.37
C LEU A 115 9.27 -21.52 15.44
N LEU A 116 8.14 -21.02 14.97
CA LEU A 116 7.27 -21.76 14.07
C LEU A 116 7.77 -21.72 12.63
N GLU A 117 8.55 -20.71 12.26
CA GLU A 117 9.15 -20.46 10.93
C GLU A 117 8.12 -20.55 9.79
N LEU A 118 6.90 -20.11 10.05
CA LEU A 118 5.84 -20.07 9.07
C LEU A 118 6.10 -18.92 8.09
N ALA A 119 6.24 -19.24 6.80
CA ALA A 119 6.33 -18.20 5.79
C ALA A 119 5.04 -17.36 5.77
N LEU A 120 5.18 -16.03 5.71
CA LEU A 120 4.04 -15.11 5.68
C LEU A 120 3.34 -15.19 4.31
N PRO A 121 2.06 -15.60 4.23
CA PRO A 121 1.34 -15.65 2.97
C PRO A 121 1.20 -14.25 2.35
N ILE A 122 1.64 -14.07 1.11
CA ILE A 122 1.57 -12.78 0.42
C ILE A 122 0.12 -12.27 0.40
N GLY A 123 -0.08 -11.01 0.80
CA GLY A 123 -1.39 -10.35 0.78
C GLY A 123 -2.34 -10.75 1.91
N ILE A 124 -1.94 -11.61 2.88
CA ILE A 124 -2.84 -12.01 3.99
C ILE A 124 -3.40 -10.81 4.74
N SER A 125 -2.62 -9.77 4.98
CA SER A 125 -3.08 -8.55 5.65
C SER A 125 -4.14 -7.80 4.84
N PHE A 126 -4.02 -7.80 3.52
CA PHE A 126 -4.96 -7.10 2.62
C PHE A 126 -6.29 -7.84 2.50
N TYR A 127 -6.28 -9.13 2.13
CA TYR A 127 -7.54 -9.86 1.98
C TYR A 127 -8.25 -10.10 3.33
N THR A 128 -7.51 -10.18 4.45
CA THR A 128 -8.11 -10.20 5.79
C THR A 128 -8.89 -8.92 6.07
N PHE A 129 -8.30 -7.75 5.79
CA PHE A 129 -8.97 -6.47 6.00
C PHE A 129 -10.19 -6.28 5.08
N GLN A 130 -10.10 -6.74 3.84
CA GLN A 130 -11.25 -6.74 2.91
C GLN A 130 -12.38 -7.63 3.43
N ALA A 131 -12.07 -8.86 3.82
CA ALA A 131 -13.05 -9.81 4.33
C ALA A 131 -13.70 -9.33 5.64
N LEU A 132 -12.91 -8.81 6.57
CA LEU A 132 -13.41 -8.23 7.83
C LEU A 132 -14.34 -7.05 7.57
N SER A 133 -13.95 -6.12 6.68
CA SER A 133 -14.79 -4.96 6.36
C SER A 133 -16.15 -5.40 5.81
N TYR A 134 -16.17 -6.42 4.94
CA TYR A 134 -17.42 -6.97 4.40
C TYR A 134 -18.34 -7.53 5.49
N VAL A 135 -17.85 -8.42 6.36
CA VAL A 135 -18.70 -9.03 7.41
C VAL A 135 -19.16 -7.99 8.43
N ILE A 136 -18.32 -7.01 8.78
CA ILE A 136 -18.71 -5.89 9.65
C ILE A 136 -19.79 -5.03 8.97
N ASP A 137 -19.67 -4.74 7.69
CA ASP A 137 -20.62 -3.92 6.94
C ASP A 137 -21.96 -4.65 6.75
N VAL A 138 -21.97 -5.97 6.55
CA VAL A 138 -23.18 -6.80 6.60
C VAL A 138 -23.84 -6.71 7.98
N TYR A 139 -23.05 -6.83 9.06
CA TYR A 139 -23.57 -6.71 10.43
C TYR A 139 -24.13 -5.32 10.73
N ARG A 140 -23.55 -4.26 10.19
CA ARG A 140 -24.05 -2.88 10.30
C ARG A 140 -25.29 -2.61 9.45
N GLY A 141 -25.61 -3.51 8.50
CA GLY A 141 -26.68 -3.32 7.52
C GLY A 141 -26.37 -2.30 6.43
N THR A 142 -25.09 -1.96 6.25
CA THR A 142 -24.62 -1.02 5.20
C THR A 142 -24.55 -1.67 3.84
N VAL A 143 -24.36 -3.00 3.78
CA VAL A 143 -24.40 -3.80 2.56
C VAL A 143 -25.23 -5.07 2.76
N ALA A 144 -25.81 -5.58 1.69
CA ALA A 144 -26.49 -6.87 1.71
C ALA A 144 -25.46 -8.02 1.66
N ALA A 145 -25.78 -9.16 2.32
CA ALA A 145 -24.92 -10.33 2.23
C ALA A 145 -24.93 -10.88 0.79
N GLN A 146 -23.74 -11.04 0.21
CA GLN A 146 -23.56 -11.59 -1.13
C GLN A 146 -23.94 -13.08 -1.17
N LYS A 147 -24.93 -13.44 -1.99
CA LYS A 147 -25.44 -14.81 -2.09
C LYS A 147 -24.65 -15.67 -3.08
N ASN A 148 -23.98 -15.04 -4.05
CA ASN A 148 -23.21 -15.77 -5.06
C ASN A 148 -21.74 -15.95 -4.60
N PRO A 149 -21.28 -17.19 -4.34
CA PRO A 149 -19.92 -17.45 -3.87
C PRO A 149 -18.85 -17.07 -4.89
N ILE A 150 -19.13 -17.14 -6.19
CA ILE A 150 -18.22 -16.74 -7.26
C ILE A 150 -17.99 -15.23 -7.19
N THR A 151 -19.06 -14.44 -7.05
CA THR A 151 -18.97 -12.98 -6.96
C THR A 151 -18.23 -12.55 -5.69
N PHE A 152 -18.48 -13.23 -4.56
CA PHE A 152 -17.76 -12.96 -3.33
C PHE A 152 -16.27 -13.36 -3.44
N GLY A 153 -15.98 -14.54 -4.00
CA GLY A 153 -14.61 -14.99 -4.24
C GLY A 153 -13.86 -14.04 -5.17
N THR A 154 -14.53 -13.56 -6.23
CA THR A 154 -13.95 -12.54 -7.13
C THR A 154 -13.61 -11.25 -6.35
N TYR A 155 -14.50 -10.78 -5.48
CA TYR A 155 -14.22 -9.58 -4.66
C TYR A 155 -12.97 -9.74 -3.81
N ILE A 156 -12.78 -10.88 -3.14
CA ILE A 156 -11.64 -11.09 -2.25
C ILE A 156 -10.34 -11.35 -3.04
N ALA A 157 -10.41 -12.21 -4.07
CA ALA A 157 -9.22 -12.70 -4.76
C ALA A 157 -8.78 -11.83 -5.96
N LEU A 158 -9.54 -10.81 -6.35
CA LEU A 158 -9.32 -10.05 -7.59
C LEU A 158 -7.87 -9.56 -7.73
N PHE A 159 -7.14 -10.10 -8.70
CA PHE A 159 -5.69 -9.96 -8.81
C PHE A 159 -5.17 -8.53 -8.85
N PRO A 160 -5.87 -7.51 -9.44
CA PRO A 160 -5.37 -6.14 -9.41
C PRO A 160 -5.21 -5.58 -8.00
N GLN A 161 -6.10 -5.93 -7.06
CA GLN A 161 -6.09 -5.37 -5.71
C GLN A 161 -5.44 -6.26 -4.65
N LEU A 162 -5.34 -7.58 -4.93
CA LEU A 162 -5.11 -8.63 -3.94
C LEU A 162 -3.85 -8.46 -3.10
N ILE A 163 -2.73 -8.07 -3.71
CA ILE A 163 -1.42 -8.15 -3.06
C ILE A 163 -1.05 -6.83 -2.34
N ALA A 164 -1.13 -5.71 -3.05
CA ALA A 164 -0.80 -4.37 -2.53
C ALA A 164 -1.57 -3.27 -3.26
N GLY A 165 -2.72 -3.60 -3.85
CA GLY A 165 -3.66 -2.62 -4.39
C GLY A 165 -4.33 -1.79 -3.28
N PRO A 166 -5.19 -0.84 -3.63
CA PRO A 166 -6.05 -0.18 -2.65
C PRO A 166 -6.87 -1.23 -1.88
N ILE A 167 -7.01 -1.06 -0.56
CA ILE A 167 -7.91 -1.91 0.25
C ILE A 167 -9.34 -1.54 -0.14
N VAL A 168 -9.92 -2.35 -1.03
CA VAL A 168 -11.25 -2.09 -1.60
C VAL A 168 -12.31 -2.61 -0.63
N GLN A 169 -13.21 -1.74 -0.19
CA GLN A 169 -14.37 -2.12 0.62
C GLN A 169 -15.47 -2.65 -0.29
N TYR A 170 -16.22 -3.68 0.15
CA TYR A 170 -17.28 -4.30 -0.67
C TYR A 170 -18.33 -3.28 -1.16
N LYS A 171 -18.74 -2.36 -0.28
CA LYS A 171 -19.70 -1.29 -0.60
C LYS A 171 -19.31 -0.39 -1.78
N THR A 172 -18.02 -0.30 -2.10
CA THR A 172 -17.53 0.54 -3.21
C THR A 172 -17.54 -0.15 -4.55
N VAL A 173 -17.61 -1.49 -4.57
CA VAL A 173 -17.58 -2.31 -5.79
C VAL A 173 -18.79 -3.23 -5.95
N GLU A 174 -19.71 -3.25 -5.00
CA GLU A 174 -20.90 -4.12 -4.97
C GLU A 174 -21.69 -4.07 -6.28
N GLU A 175 -22.01 -2.86 -6.74
CA GLU A 175 -22.73 -2.66 -8.00
C GLU A 175 -21.91 -3.10 -9.21
N GLN A 176 -20.61 -2.80 -9.22
CA GLN A 176 -19.71 -3.12 -10.32
C GLN A 176 -19.44 -4.63 -10.43
N LEU A 177 -19.49 -5.36 -9.32
CA LEU A 177 -19.38 -6.82 -9.35
C LEU A 177 -20.53 -7.48 -10.12
N SER A 178 -21.71 -6.84 -10.12
CA SER A 178 -22.92 -7.36 -10.75
C SER A 178 -23.25 -6.70 -12.10
N HIS A 179 -23.03 -5.39 -12.22
CA HIS A 179 -23.52 -4.57 -13.34
C HIS A 179 -22.47 -3.62 -13.92
N ARG A 180 -21.19 -4.01 -13.93
CA ARG A 180 -20.14 -3.17 -14.53
C ARG A 180 -20.29 -3.02 -16.05
N ARG A 181 -19.85 -1.87 -16.54
CA ARG A 181 -19.78 -1.57 -17.98
C ARG A 181 -18.34 -1.25 -18.35
N GLU A 182 -17.81 -2.00 -19.28
CA GLU A 182 -16.51 -1.75 -19.87
C GLU A 182 -16.67 -0.86 -21.09
N THR A 183 -15.98 0.29 -21.11
CA THR A 183 -15.98 1.20 -22.26
C THR A 183 -14.56 1.34 -22.82
N THR A 184 -14.45 1.60 -24.12
CA THR A 184 -13.14 1.85 -24.77
C THR A 184 -12.40 3.04 -24.13
N ALA A 185 -13.13 4.05 -23.65
CA ALA A 185 -12.55 5.19 -22.95
C ALA A 185 -11.94 4.81 -21.61
N GLN A 186 -12.64 4.00 -20.81
CA GLN A 186 -12.11 3.46 -19.54
C GLN A 186 -10.92 2.54 -19.78
N PHE A 187 -10.98 1.70 -20.82
CA PHE A 187 -9.87 0.82 -21.19
C PHE A 187 -8.62 1.61 -21.56
N ALA A 188 -8.75 2.62 -22.42
CA ALA A 188 -7.64 3.48 -22.81
C ALA A 188 -7.06 4.27 -21.61
N ALA A 189 -7.93 4.80 -20.73
CA ALA A 189 -7.51 5.45 -19.50
C ALA A 189 -6.78 4.47 -18.56
N GLY A 190 -7.24 3.22 -18.51
CA GLY A 190 -6.62 2.14 -17.74
C GLY A 190 -5.22 1.80 -18.23
N ILE A 191 -5.03 1.66 -19.55
CA ILE A 191 -3.69 1.45 -20.15
C ILE A 191 -2.75 2.59 -19.76
N GLY A 192 -3.16 3.85 -19.94
CA GLY A 192 -2.33 4.99 -19.61
C GLY A 192 -1.95 5.02 -18.13
N ARG A 193 -2.91 4.72 -17.23
CA ARG A 193 -2.66 4.67 -15.79
C ARG A 193 -1.70 3.53 -15.42
N PHE A 194 -1.89 2.35 -16.00
CA PHE A 194 -1.00 1.19 -15.80
C PHE A 194 0.43 1.50 -16.26
N THR A 195 0.59 2.08 -17.45
CA THR A 195 1.91 2.41 -18.01
C THR A 195 2.65 3.45 -17.16
N ILE A 196 1.96 4.47 -16.66
CA ILE A 196 2.56 5.44 -15.73
C ILE A 196 2.96 4.75 -14.41
N GLY A 197 2.12 3.86 -13.87
CA GLY A 197 2.44 3.08 -12.68
C GLY A 197 3.67 2.20 -12.87
N LEU A 198 3.78 1.53 -14.02
CA LEU A 198 4.94 0.73 -14.39
C LEU A 198 6.20 1.60 -14.51
N GLY A 199 6.10 2.78 -15.15
CA GLY A 199 7.20 3.74 -15.22
C GLY A 199 7.67 4.23 -13.85
N LYS A 200 6.75 4.53 -12.92
CA LYS A 200 7.08 4.86 -11.54
C LYS A 200 7.89 3.75 -10.84
N LYS A 201 7.46 2.50 -11.01
CA LYS A 201 8.13 1.34 -10.40
C LYS A 201 9.50 1.09 -11.02
N VAL A 202 9.57 0.99 -12.35
CA VAL A 202 10.79 0.51 -13.04
C VAL A 202 11.80 1.63 -13.22
N LEU A 203 11.36 2.81 -13.69
CA LEU A 203 12.28 3.88 -14.08
C LEU A 203 12.65 4.82 -12.91
N ILE A 204 11.85 4.84 -11.83
CA ILE A 204 12.15 5.69 -10.67
C ILE A 204 12.42 4.85 -9.44
N ALA A 205 11.44 4.07 -8.94
CA ALA A 205 11.57 3.38 -7.66
C ALA A 205 12.73 2.40 -7.61
N ASN A 206 12.92 1.57 -8.65
CA ASN A 206 14.02 0.62 -8.72
C ASN A 206 15.39 1.34 -8.72
N GLN A 207 15.49 2.44 -9.48
CA GLN A 207 16.76 3.16 -9.62
C GLN A 207 17.16 3.92 -8.34
N VAL A 208 16.20 4.63 -7.69
CA VAL A 208 16.48 5.27 -6.39
C VAL A 208 16.66 4.24 -5.28
N GLY A 209 16.02 3.06 -5.43
CA GLY A 209 16.22 1.93 -4.53
C GLY A 209 17.64 1.39 -4.54
N ALA A 210 18.27 1.29 -5.72
CA ALA A 210 19.67 0.90 -5.83
C ALA A 210 20.63 1.89 -5.10
N LEU A 211 20.30 3.19 -5.13
CA LEU A 211 21.02 4.19 -4.35
C LEU A 211 20.85 3.96 -2.83
N TRP A 212 19.62 3.70 -2.38
CA TRP A 212 19.36 3.35 -0.98
C TRP A 212 20.11 2.09 -0.55
N ASP A 213 20.03 1.02 -1.34
CA ASP A 213 20.70 -0.26 -1.04
C ASP A 213 22.23 -0.06 -0.94
N THR A 214 22.80 0.79 -1.80
CA THR A 214 24.23 1.17 -1.72
C THR A 214 24.57 1.87 -0.41
N VAL A 215 23.76 2.84 0.02
CA VAL A 215 24.00 3.56 1.27
C VAL A 215 23.75 2.68 2.49
N ALA A 216 22.68 1.87 2.46
CA ALA A 216 22.32 1.00 3.57
C ALA A 216 23.35 -0.14 3.82
N ALA A 217 24.13 -0.50 2.79
CA ALA A 217 25.21 -1.46 2.92
C ALA A 217 26.48 -0.89 3.59
N LEU A 218 26.60 0.43 3.72
CA LEU A 218 27.73 1.07 4.38
C LEU A 218 27.64 0.89 5.90
N PRO A 219 28.78 0.73 6.61
CA PRO A 219 28.75 0.66 8.07
C PRO A 219 28.20 1.97 8.67
N GLY A 220 27.17 1.86 9.50
CA GLY A 220 26.53 3.02 10.12
C GLY A 220 27.47 3.91 10.95
N THR A 221 28.55 3.32 11.49
CA THR A 221 29.59 4.01 12.27
C THR A 221 30.56 4.85 11.43
N SER A 222 30.56 4.70 10.10
CA SER A 222 31.42 5.46 9.16
C SER A 222 30.64 6.34 8.20
N LEU A 223 29.29 6.37 8.33
CA LEU A 223 28.40 7.06 7.41
C LEU A 223 28.44 8.56 7.67
N SER A 224 28.88 9.38 6.70
CA SER A 224 28.83 10.84 6.80
C SER A 224 27.38 11.35 6.74
N ALA A 225 27.13 12.55 7.32
CA ALA A 225 25.79 13.15 7.32
C ALA A 225 25.24 13.33 5.89
N GLY A 226 26.06 13.78 4.96
CA GLY A 226 25.65 13.95 3.56
C GLY A 226 25.21 12.65 2.92
N THR A 227 25.94 11.55 3.12
CA THR A 227 25.60 10.23 2.59
C THR A 227 24.35 9.67 3.28
N ALA A 228 24.20 9.87 4.60
CA ALA A 228 23.00 9.46 5.36
C ALA A 228 21.75 10.18 4.86
N TRP A 229 21.78 11.51 4.68
CA TRP A 229 20.65 12.26 4.11
C TRP A 229 20.32 11.84 2.68
N LEU A 230 21.33 11.60 1.86
CA LEU A 230 21.13 11.15 0.49
C LEU A 230 20.43 9.79 0.44
N GLY A 231 20.84 8.84 1.29
CA GLY A 231 20.17 7.54 1.42
C GLY A 231 18.74 7.66 1.93
N ALA A 232 18.49 8.46 2.98
CA ALA A 232 17.16 8.67 3.54
C ALA A 232 16.20 9.31 2.52
N ILE A 233 16.68 10.26 1.70
CA ILE A 233 15.90 10.87 0.61
C ILE A 233 15.65 9.84 -0.50
N ALA A 234 16.65 9.02 -0.85
CA ALA A 234 16.49 7.96 -1.85
C ALA A 234 15.41 6.95 -1.42
N PHE A 235 15.45 6.48 -0.16
CA PHE A 235 14.41 5.59 0.37
C PHE A 235 13.03 6.24 0.41
N THR A 236 12.97 7.53 0.76
CA THR A 236 11.72 8.30 0.74
C THR A 236 11.09 8.34 -0.65
N PHE A 237 11.87 8.52 -1.71
CA PHE A 237 11.39 8.42 -3.08
C PHE A 237 11.06 6.97 -3.46
N GLN A 238 11.91 6.02 -3.11
CA GLN A 238 11.69 4.60 -3.41
C GLN A 238 10.33 4.12 -2.92
N ILE A 239 10.03 4.27 -1.63
CA ILE A 239 8.78 3.76 -1.06
C ILE A 239 7.55 4.43 -1.66
N TYR A 240 7.63 5.73 -2.00
CA TYR A 240 6.52 6.42 -2.65
C TYR A 240 6.29 5.94 -4.08
N PHE A 241 7.33 5.89 -4.90
CA PHE A 241 7.17 5.51 -6.30
C PHE A 241 6.91 4.02 -6.48
N ASP A 242 7.48 3.19 -5.61
CA ASP A 242 7.20 1.76 -5.58
C ASP A 242 5.72 1.50 -5.28
N PHE A 243 5.21 2.05 -4.18
CA PHE A 243 3.84 1.80 -3.75
C PHE A 243 2.79 2.56 -4.59
N SER A 244 3.03 3.83 -4.93
CA SER A 244 2.11 4.55 -5.82
C SER A 244 2.12 3.98 -7.24
N GLY A 245 3.24 3.45 -7.72
CA GLY A 245 3.37 2.76 -9.00
C GLY A 245 2.52 1.49 -9.02
N TYR A 246 2.63 0.66 -7.99
CA TYR A 246 1.78 -0.53 -7.85
C TYR A 246 0.29 -0.16 -7.79
N SER A 247 -0.07 0.84 -7.00
CA SER A 247 -1.45 1.32 -6.88
C SER A 247 -1.99 1.85 -8.20
N ASP A 248 -1.18 2.58 -8.98
CA ASP A 248 -1.55 3.06 -10.31
C ASP A 248 -1.76 1.91 -11.30
N MET A 249 -0.89 0.88 -11.26
CA MET A 249 -1.07 -0.33 -12.07
C MET A 249 -2.37 -1.06 -11.68
N ALA A 250 -2.65 -1.22 -10.39
CA ALA A 250 -3.86 -1.84 -9.88
C ALA A 250 -5.13 -1.10 -10.31
N ILE A 251 -5.15 0.24 -10.16
CA ILE A 251 -6.26 1.09 -10.60
C ILE A 251 -6.43 1.03 -12.13
N GLY A 252 -5.32 1.01 -12.88
CA GLY A 252 -5.32 0.88 -14.33
C GLY A 252 -5.94 -0.44 -14.79
N LEU A 253 -5.54 -1.56 -14.18
CA LEU A 253 -6.11 -2.89 -14.43
C LEU A 253 -7.61 -2.94 -14.06
N GLY A 254 -7.97 -2.35 -12.91
CA GLY A 254 -9.37 -2.23 -12.52
C GLY A 254 -10.20 -1.51 -13.58
N LYS A 255 -9.74 -0.34 -14.05
CA LYS A 255 -10.43 0.41 -15.12
C LYS A 255 -10.60 -0.38 -16.41
N MET A 256 -9.57 -1.12 -16.82
CA MET A 256 -9.66 -1.98 -18.00
C MET A 256 -10.68 -3.11 -17.83
N LEU A 257 -10.94 -3.56 -16.62
CA LEU A 257 -11.93 -4.59 -16.27
C LEU A 257 -13.32 -4.01 -15.88
N GLY A 258 -13.51 -2.68 -15.99
CA GLY A 258 -14.76 -2.00 -15.65
C GLY A 258 -14.95 -1.74 -14.15
N PHE A 259 -13.89 -1.79 -13.34
CA PHE A 259 -13.91 -1.44 -11.93
C PHE A 259 -13.28 -0.06 -11.70
N GLU A 260 -13.85 0.70 -10.76
CA GLU A 260 -13.30 1.97 -10.28
C GLU A 260 -12.82 1.82 -8.84
N PHE A 261 -11.50 1.68 -8.69
CA PHE A 261 -10.87 1.63 -7.37
C PHE A 261 -10.56 3.02 -6.86
N LEU A 262 -10.56 3.17 -5.53
CA LEU A 262 -10.22 4.41 -4.86
C LEU A 262 -8.76 4.80 -5.09
N GLU A 263 -8.51 6.12 -5.22
CA GLU A 263 -7.14 6.64 -5.22
C GLU A 263 -6.47 6.36 -3.87
N ASN A 264 -5.22 5.86 -3.93
CA ASN A 264 -4.47 5.50 -2.73
C ASN A 264 -3.42 6.57 -2.35
N PHE A 265 -3.04 7.42 -3.31
CA PHE A 265 -2.06 8.50 -3.14
C PHE A 265 -2.52 9.79 -3.81
N ASN A 266 -2.26 10.94 -3.16
CA ASN A 266 -2.57 12.27 -3.72
C ASN A 266 -1.42 13.25 -3.42
N TYR A 267 -0.26 13.05 -4.08
CA TYR A 267 0.94 13.89 -3.90
C TYR A 267 1.28 14.14 -2.43
N PRO A 268 1.57 13.09 -1.64
CA PRO A 268 1.69 13.17 -0.19
C PRO A 268 2.86 14.07 0.26
N TYR A 269 3.93 14.17 -0.51
CA TYR A 269 5.10 14.99 -0.14
C TYR A 269 4.89 16.50 -0.35
N LEU A 270 3.74 16.92 -0.88
CA LEU A 270 3.32 18.32 -0.90
C LEU A 270 2.57 18.77 0.36
N SER A 271 2.39 17.88 1.32
CA SER A 271 1.63 18.13 2.55
C SER A 271 2.29 19.18 3.43
N ARG A 272 1.45 19.96 4.13
CA ARG A 272 1.86 21.05 5.01
C ARG A 272 1.84 20.68 6.51
N SER A 273 1.41 19.45 6.81
CA SER A 273 1.37 18.86 8.14
C SER A 273 1.38 17.34 8.03
N ILE A 274 1.71 16.63 9.11
CA ILE A 274 1.63 15.17 9.15
C ILE A 274 0.17 14.70 9.13
N THR A 275 -0.75 15.47 9.71
CA THR A 275 -2.19 15.22 9.56
C THR A 275 -2.64 15.27 8.08
N GLU A 276 -2.17 16.23 7.30
CA GLU A 276 -2.46 16.30 5.86
C GLU A 276 -1.77 15.18 5.09
N TYR A 277 -0.52 14.85 5.45
CA TYR A 277 0.24 13.77 4.84
C TYR A 277 -0.54 12.45 4.87
N TRP A 278 -1.07 12.03 6.01
CA TRP A 278 -1.81 10.79 6.16
C TRP A 278 -3.21 10.80 5.50
N ARG A 279 -3.73 11.95 5.10
CA ARG A 279 -4.91 12.06 4.24
C ARG A 279 -4.58 11.87 2.75
N ARG A 280 -3.29 11.90 2.40
CA ARG A 280 -2.78 11.81 1.03
C ARG A 280 -1.95 10.55 0.77
N TRP A 281 -1.48 9.90 1.82
CA TRP A 281 -0.70 8.67 1.80
C TRP A 281 -1.56 7.49 2.21
N HIS A 282 -1.55 6.39 1.40
CA HIS A 282 -2.25 5.13 1.68
C HIS A 282 -3.70 5.34 2.16
N ILE A 283 -4.46 6.10 1.36
CA ILE A 283 -5.80 6.61 1.71
C ILE A 283 -6.75 5.46 2.06
N SER A 284 -6.66 4.33 1.35
CA SER A 284 -7.52 3.17 1.59
C SER A 284 -7.30 2.55 2.99
N LEU A 285 -6.04 2.41 3.43
CA LEU A 285 -5.71 1.93 4.78
C LEU A 285 -6.18 2.91 5.86
N GLY A 286 -5.88 4.21 5.67
CA GLY A 286 -6.34 5.26 6.57
C GLY A 286 -7.86 5.28 6.72
N THR A 287 -8.59 5.10 5.62
CA THR A 287 -10.05 4.98 5.61
C THR A 287 -10.52 3.75 6.36
N TRP A 288 -9.86 2.60 6.15
CA TRP A 288 -10.19 1.36 6.85
C TRP A 288 -10.03 1.50 8.37
N PHE A 289 -8.86 1.98 8.84
CA PHE A 289 -8.64 2.19 10.29
C PHE A 289 -9.60 3.22 10.88
N ARG A 290 -9.93 4.28 10.13
CA ARG A 290 -10.90 5.27 10.57
C ARG A 290 -12.30 4.66 10.77
N GLU A 291 -12.80 3.87 9.80
CA GLU A 291 -14.17 3.37 9.79
C GLU A 291 -14.37 2.15 10.70
N TYR A 292 -13.36 1.29 10.81
CA TYR A 292 -13.48 0.02 11.53
C TYR A 292 -12.81 0.00 12.91
N VAL A 293 -11.94 0.98 13.21
CA VAL A 293 -11.26 1.08 14.52
C VAL A 293 -11.54 2.43 15.19
N TYR A 294 -11.15 3.55 14.57
CA TYR A 294 -11.19 4.85 15.22
C TYR A 294 -12.60 5.31 15.59
N ILE A 295 -13.55 5.23 14.64
CA ILE A 295 -14.96 5.62 14.87
C ILE A 295 -15.61 4.72 15.91
N PRO A 296 -15.51 3.37 15.88
CA PRO A 296 -16.03 2.49 16.93
C PRO A 296 -15.47 2.75 18.33
N LEU A 297 -14.22 3.22 18.45
CA LEU A 297 -13.63 3.61 19.74
C LEU A 297 -14.13 4.97 20.27
N GLY A 298 -15.01 5.66 19.52
CA GLY A 298 -15.58 6.96 19.87
C GLY A 298 -15.14 8.11 18.96
N GLY A 299 -14.11 7.90 18.14
CA GLY A 299 -13.65 8.89 17.17
C GLY A 299 -13.32 10.26 17.79
N ASN A 300 -13.84 11.33 17.19
CA ASN A 300 -13.72 12.71 17.69
C ASN A 300 -14.89 13.13 18.62
N ARG A 301 -15.85 12.23 18.88
CA ARG A 301 -17.05 12.56 19.66
C ARG A 301 -16.87 12.35 21.17
N CYS A 302 -15.66 12.04 21.63
CA CYS A 302 -15.30 11.83 23.03
C CYS A 302 -14.33 12.93 23.51
N GLY A 303 -14.09 13.02 24.83
CA GLY A 303 -13.15 13.95 25.42
C GLY A 303 -11.71 13.75 24.92
N LEU A 304 -10.89 14.80 25.02
CA LEU A 304 -9.51 14.82 24.51
C LEU A 304 -8.65 13.63 24.99
N PRO A 305 -8.66 13.22 26.29
CA PRO A 305 -7.86 12.07 26.73
C PRO A 305 -8.23 10.77 25.99
N ARG A 306 -9.52 10.54 25.75
CA ARG A 306 -9.99 9.37 24.99
C ARG A 306 -9.59 9.46 23.52
N GLN A 307 -9.61 10.65 22.91
CA GLN A 307 -9.16 10.84 21.53
C GLN A 307 -7.65 10.55 21.40
N ILE A 308 -6.85 10.97 22.38
CA ILE A 308 -5.41 10.65 22.45
C ILE A 308 -5.20 9.12 22.50
N LEU A 309 -5.90 8.44 23.41
CA LEU A 309 -5.84 6.98 23.51
C LEU A 309 -6.24 6.31 22.19
N ASN A 310 -7.33 6.77 21.56
CA ASN A 310 -7.77 6.25 20.27
C ASN A 310 -6.70 6.42 19.19
N LEU A 311 -5.98 7.54 19.14
CA LEU A 311 -4.88 7.77 18.22
C LEU A 311 -3.70 6.82 18.49
N ILE A 312 -3.31 6.63 19.76
CA ILE A 312 -2.24 5.70 20.13
C ILE A 312 -2.60 4.27 19.70
N ILE A 313 -3.83 3.83 19.97
CA ILE A 313 -4.29 2.50 19.58
C ILE A 313 -4.26 2.34 18.05
N VAL A 314 -4.83 3.27 17.31
CA VAL A 314 -4.88 3.20 15.84
C VAL A 314 -3.48 3.20 15.23
N TRP A 315 -2.59 4.06 15.72
CA TRP A 315 -1.24 4.15 15.17
C TRP A 315 -0.34 2.98 15.60
N GLY A 316 -0.51 2.47 16.82
CA GLY A 316 0.12 1.24 17.24
C GLY A 316 -0.30 0.04 16.38
N LEU A 317 -1.61 -0.11 16.12
CA LEU A 317 -2.13 -1.13 15.21
C LEU A 317 -1.70 -0.93 13.76
N THR A 318 -1.61 0.33 13.29
CA THR A 318 -1.10 0.65 11.96
C THR A 318 0.37 0.23 11.82
N GLY A 319 1.18 0.51 12.82
CA GLY A 319 2.57 0.06 12.85
C GLY A 319 2.67 -1.47 12.79
N LEU A 320 1.99 -2.17 13.68
CA LEU A 320 1.95 -3.63 13.69
C LEU A 320 1.45 -4.21 12.36
N TRP A 321 0.46 -3.58 11.73
CA TRP A 321 -0.06 -4.05 10.43
C TRP A 321 1.02 -4.06 9.34
N HIS A 322 1.97 -3.12 9.36
CA HIS A 322 3.04 -3.05 8.37
C HIS A 322 4.02 -4.22 8.47
N GLY A 323 4.42 -4.65 9.67
CA GLY A 323 5.38 -5.75 9.78
C GLY A 323 5.48 -6.34 11.19
N ALA A 324 6.01 -7.54 11.26
CA ALA A 324 6.26 -8.25 12.52
C ALA A 324 7.67 -7.94 13.05
N SER A 325 7.92 -6.68 13.35
CA SER A 325 9.14 -6.22 14.02
C SER A 325 8.85 -4.99 14.86
N TRP A 326 9.59 -4.80 15.93
CA TRP A 326 9.38 -3.72 16.90
C TRP A 326 9.62 -2.32 16.32
N ASN A 327 10.45 -2.19 15.28
CA ASN A 327 10.65 -0.92 14.58
C ASN A 327 9.35 -0.41 13.93
N PHE A 328 8.47 -1.29 13.43
CA PHE A 328 7.17 -0.88 12.87
C PHE A 328 6.23 -0.36 13.96
N LEU A 329 6.24 -0.96 15.15
CA LEU A 329 5.50 -0.41 16.29
C LEU A 329 6.04 0.97 16.67
N LEU A 330 7.38 1.12 16.75
CA LEU A 330 8.03 2.41 17.02
C LEU A 330 7.64 3.45 15.96
N TRP A 331 7.67 3.08 14.68
CA TRP A 331 7.25 3.92 13.57
C TRP A 331 5.78 4.36 13.70
N GLY A 332 4.88 3.45 14.01
CA GLY A 332 3.48 3.78 14.25
C GLY A 332 3.31 4.75 15.43
N LEU A 333 3.95 4.50 16.56
CA LEU A 333 3.90 5.38 17.73
C LEU A 333 4.54 6.74 17.46
N TYR A 334 5.64 6.81 16.68
CA TYR A 334 6.24 8.06 16.22
C TYR A 334 5.20 8.97 15.55
N TYR A 335 4.44 8.44 14.58
CA TYR A 335 3.39 9.23 13.94
C TYR A 335 2.19 9.48 14.85
N GLY A 336 1.83 8.54 15.72
CA GLY A 336 0.80 8.74 16.74
C GLY A 336 1.10 9.93 17.63
N VAL A 337 2.34 10.03 18.14
CA VAL A 337 2.80 11.14 18.98
C VAL A 337 2.80 12.47 18.21
N ILE A 338 3.31 12.50 16.97
CA ILE A 338 3.32 13.73 16.17
C ILE A 338 1.89 14.23 15.91
N LEU A 339 0.97 13.33 15.57
CA LEU A 339 -0.43 13.70 15.33
C LEU A 339 -1.13 14.23 16.61
N ILE A 340 -0.78 13.71 17.78
CA ILE A 340 -1.25 14.23 19.06
C ILE A 340 -0.67 15.63 19.29
N ILE A 341 0.63 15.83 19.07
CA ILE A 341 1.29 17.13 19.19
C ILE A 341 0.68 18.14 18.20
N GLU A 342 0.49 17.75 16.93
CA GLU A 342 -0.20 18.61 15.96
C GLU A 342 -1.60 18.99 16.44
N LYS A 343 -2.38 18.02 16.90
CA LYS A 343 -3.78 18.23 17.31
C LYS A 343 -3.89 19.14 18.53
N VAL A 344 -3.01 18.97 19.53
CA VAL A 344 -3.13 19.67 20.82
C VAL A 344 -2.46 21.04 20.79
N TRP A 345 -1.29 21.15 20.15
CA TRP A 345 -0.44 22.35 20.26
C TRP A 345 -0.09 23.00 18.93
N LEU A 346 0.33 22.21 17.93
CA LEU A 346 0.96 22.75 16.72
C LEU A 346 -0.01 23.16 15.63
N GLN A 347 -1.28 22.70 15.62
CA GLN A 347 -2.20 22.96 14.51
C GLN A 347 -2.37 24.45 14.21
N LYS A 348 -2.61 25.28 15.24
CA LYS A 348 -2.80 26.73 15.06
C LYS A 348 -1.51 27.47 14.67
N PRO A 349 -0.36 27.27 15.36
CA PRO A 349 0.92 27.88 14.95
C PRO A 349 1.34 27.47 13.54
N LEU A 350 1.21 26.19 13.20
CA LEU A 350 1.61 25.67 11.89
C LEU A 350 0.78 26.29 10.75
N GLN A 351 -0.52 26.46 10.93
CA GLN A 351 -1.38 27.13 9.96
C GLN A 351 -1.02 28.59 9.68
N LYS A 352 -0.40 29.27 10.66
CA LYS A 352 0.06 30.67 10.53
C LYS A 352 1.46 30.78 9.92
N ALA A 353 2.23 29.70 9.91
CA ALA A 353 3.59 29.68 9.37
C ALA A 353 3.59 29.81 7.82
N PRO A 354 4.66 30.34 7.21
CA PRO A 354 4.81 30.35 5.76
C PRO A 354 4.73 28.93 5.17
N GLY A 355 4.13 28.79 3.97
CA GLY A 355 3.91 27.50 3.35
C GLY A 355 5.19 26.68 3.08
N VAL A 356 6.34 27.35 2.94
CA VAL A 356 7.65 26.68 2.82
C VAL A 356 8.02 26.02 4.16
N VAL A 357 7.87 26.73 5.27
CA VAL A 357 8.16 26.21 6.63
C VAL A 357 7.26 25.01 6.95
N GLN A 358 5.96 25.08 6.61
CA GLN A 358 5.02 23.97 6.78
C GLN A 358 5.47 22.72 6.02
N ARG A 359 5.93 22.87 4.77
CA ARG A 359 6.41 21.74 3.95
C ARG A 359 7.73 21.19 4.45
N LEU A 360 8.68 22.03 4.81
CA LEU A 360 9.96 21.60 5.39
C LEU A 360 9.75 20.79 6.68
N TYR A 361 8.87 21.29 7.59
CA TYR A 361 8.45 20.56 8.77
C TYR A 361 7.92 19.17 8.43
N SER A 362 6.96 19.09 7.50
CA SER A 362 6.36 17.81 7.12
C SER A 362 7.38 16.88 6.48
N LEU A 363 8.18 17.37 5.51
CA LEU A 363 9.17 16.55 4.80
C LEU A 363 10.24 16.01 5.74
N LEU A 364 10.75 16.85 6.66
CA LEU A 364 11.73 16.43 7.66
C LEU A 364 11.22 15.25 8.47
N LEU A 365 10.01 15.38 9.06
CA LEU A 365 9.41 14.31 9.86
C LEU A 365 9.09 13.05 9.03
N ILE A 366 8.69 13.22 7.77
CA ILE A 366 8.44 12.09 6.87
C ILE A 366 9.74 11.32 6.60
N ILE A 367 10.83 12.01 6.24
CA ILE A 367 12.13 11.38 5.96
C ILE A 367 12.65 10.64 7.20
N LEU A 368 12.60 11.27 8.39
CA LEU A 368 13.01 10.62 9.64
C LEU A 368 12.13 9.39 9.96
N GLY A 369 10.82 9.50 9.73
CA GLY A 369 9.90 8.36 9.89
C GLY A 369 10.24 7.19 8.95
N TRP A 370 10.65 7.48 7.72
CA TRP A 370 11.03 6.43 6.78
C TRP A 370 12.35 5.73 7.14
N VAL A 371 13.27 6.42 7.80
CA VAL A 371 14.49 5.78 8.35
C VAL A 371 14.12 4.74 9.43
N ILE A 372 13.19 5.07 10.34
CA ILE A 372 12.70 4.11 11.34
C ILE A 372 12.01 2.90 10.66
N PHE A 373 11.29 3.14 9.57
CA PHE A 373 10.61 2.10 8.83
C PHE A 373 11.59 1.16 8.10
N ALA A 374 12.64 1.71 7.49
CA ALA A 374 13.57 0.99 6.65
C ALA A 374 14.50 0.05 7.42
N LEU A 375 14.85 0.41 8.65
CA LEU A 375 15.82 -0.31 9.46
C LEU A 375 15.13 -1.09 10.58
N THR A 376 15.39 -2.39 10.67
CA THR A 376 14.73 -3.28 11.65
C THR A 376 15.47 -3.38 12.99
N ASP A 377 16.77 -3.14 12.99
CA ASP A 377 17.61 -3.17 14.19
C ASP A 377 17.68 -1.78 14.86
N PHE A 378 17.43 -1.73 16.16
CA PHE A 378 17.44 -0.46 16.91
C PHE A 378 18.83 0.19 17.01
N GLY A 379 19.91 -0.63 17.04
CA GLY A 379 21.29 -0.13 17.00
C GLY A 379 21.59 0.52 15.64
N ALA A 380 21.16 -0.13 14.55
CA ALA A 380 21.27 0.45 13.22
C ALA A 380 20.49 1.75 13.06
N ILE A 381 19.26 1.81 13.61
CA ILE A 381 18.45 3.05 13.65
C ILE A 381 19.20 4.14 14.40
N GLY A 382 19.72 3.85 15.61
CA GLY A 382 20.48 4.81 16.43
C GLY A 382 21.72 5.35 15.72
N ASN A 383 22.51 4.47 15.12
CA ASN A 383 23.71 4.83 14.37
C ASN A 383 23.38 5.67 13.13
N TYR A 384 22.31 5.34 12.42
CA TYR A 384 21.89 6.09 11.25
C TYR A 384 21.40 7.49 11.65
N PHE A 385 20.64 7.63 12.74
CA PHE A 385 20.27 8.93 13.28
C PHE A 385 21.50 9.72 13.73
N ALA A 386 22.47 9.11 14.42
CA ALA A 386 23.71 9.76 14.78
C ALA A 386 24.47 10.28 13.53
N ALA A 387 24.53 9.49 12.46
CA ALA A 387 25.10 9.92 11.20
C ALA A 387 24.35 11.09 10.57
N LEU A 388 23.00 11.07 10.52
CA LEU A 388 22.19 12.19 10.01
C LEU A 388 22.51 13.51 10.71
N PHE A 389 22.83 13.48 12.00
CA PHE A 389 23.17 14.66 12.79
C PHE A 389 24.68 14.94 12.89
N GLY A 390 25.50 14.28 12.06
CA GLY A 390 26.90 14.64 11.86
C GLY A 390 27.89 13.97 12.81
N ALA A 391 27.52 12.92 13.55
CA ALA A 391 28.42 12.22 14.48
C ALA A 391 29.69 11.66 13.81
N HIS A 392 29.63 11.38 12.49
CA HIS A 392 30.74 10.80 11.72
C HIS A 392 31.25 11.75 10.61
N GLY A 393 31.04 13.05 10.76
CA GLY A 393 31.44 14.09 9.79
C GLY A 393 30.29 14.58 8.90
N GLY A 394 30.52 15.72 8.23
CA GLY A 394 29.47 16.40 7.43
C GLY A 394 29.28 15.78 6.05
N THR A 395 30.30 15.88 5.21
CA THR A 395 30.32 15.34 3.82
C THR A 395 31.67 14.77 3.50
N ASP A 396 31.72 13.80 2.59
CA ASP A 396 32.92 13.12 2.16
C ASP A 396 32.92 12.91 0.62
N ALA A 397 33.98 12.31 0.09
CA ALA A 397 34.09 11.99 -1.33
C ALA A 397 32.97 11.05 -1.80
N GLN A 398 32.54 10.12 -0.95
CA GLN A 398 31.43 9.21 -1.23
C GLN A 398 30.12 9.96 -1.43
N THR A 399 29.83 10.95 -0.56
CA THR A 399 28.64 11.81 -0.72
C THR A 399 28.65 12.50 -2.09
N MET A 400 29.78 13.10 -2.46
CA MET A 400 29.89 13.84 -3.74
C MET A 400 29.76 12.92 -4.93
N TYR A 401 30.37 11.74 -4.88
CA TYR A 401 30.24 10.73 -5.93
C TYR A 401 28.79 10.27 -6.10
N LEU A 402 28.13 9.84 -5.02
CA LEU A 402 26.74 9.37 -5.08
C LEU A 402 25.77 10.47 -5.50
N LEU A 403 25.99 11.72 -5.05
CA LEU A 403 25.16 12.84 -5.43
C LEU A 403 25.31 13.17 -6.93
N THR A 404 26.54 13.31 -7.42
CA THR A 404 26.80 13.69 -8.81
C THR A 404 26.32 12.64 -9.81
N THR A 405 26.48 11.36 -9.47
CA THR A 405 26.03 10.25 -10.33
C THR A 405 24.50 10.10 -10.36
N ASN A 406 23.79 10.52 -9.31
CA ASN A 406 22.33 10.33 -9.19
C ASN A 406 21.53 11.62 -9.24
N ILE A 407 22.14 12.80 -9.41
CA ILE A 407 21.44 14.09 -9.33
C ILE A 407 20.28 14.22 -10.31
N SER A 408 20.45 13.76 -11.55
CA SER A 408 19.40 13.78 -12.58
C SER A 408 18.19 12.94 -12.17
N LEU A 409 18.44 11.73 -11.66
CA LEU A 409 17.39 10.83 -11.16
C LEU A 409 16.64 11.45 -9.98
N LEU A 410 17.36 12.02 -9.00
CA LEU A 410 16.77 12.67 -7.83
C LEU A 410 15.93 13.89 -8.20
N LEU A 411 16.36 14.70 -9.18
CA LEU A 411 15.59 15.82 -9.69
C LEU A 411 14.32 15.36 -10.40
N VAL A 412 14.40 14.32 -11.24
CA VAL A 412 13.22 13.71 -11.88
C VAL A 412 12.25 13.19 -10.84
N ALA A 413 12.73 12.47 -9.82
CA ALA A 413 11.92 11.96 -8.73
C ALA A 413 11.23 13.09 -7.94
N ALA A 414 11.97 14.15 -7.60
CA ALA A 414 11.43 15.32 -6.91
C ALA A 414 10.32 16.02 -7.73
N LEU A 415 10.54 16.24 -9.03
CA LEU A 415 9.54 16.81 -9.93
C LEU A 415 8.31 15.92 -10.04
N ALA A 416 8.48 14.60 -10.19
CA ALA A 416 7.40 13.62 -10.28
C ALA A 416 6.57 13.49 -8.98
N CYS A 417 7.09 13.93 -7.83
CA CYS A 417 6.31 14.08 -6.59
C CYS A 417 5.33 15.26 -6.62
N THR A 418 5.34 16.09 -7.66
CA THR A 418 4.50 17.28 -7.79
C THR A 418 3.45 17.11 -8.89
N ARG A 419 2.41 17.98 -8.85
CA ARG A 419 1.40 18.02 -9.91
C ARG A 419 1.89 18.74 -11.16
N TRP A 420 2.96 19.51 -11.04
CA TRP A 420 3.40 20.45 -12.06
C TRP A 420 3.70 19.79 -13.43
N PRO A 421 4.45 18.66 -13.53
CA PRO A 421 4.71 18.04 -14.82
C PRO A 421 3.45 17.59 -15.56
N ALA A 422 2.48 17.02 -14.82
CA ALA A 422 1.21 16.58 -15.39
C ALA A 422 0.35 17.76 -15.87
N HIS A 423 0.29 18.85 -15.11
CA HIS A 423 -0.42 20.08 -15.52
C HIS A 423 0.23 20.71 -16.74
N ALA A 424 1.55 20.92 -16.73
CA ALA A 424 2.28 21.49 -17.85
C ALA A 424 2.11 20.68 -19.14
N ALA A 425 2.20 19.35 -19.06
CA ALA A 425 1.98 18.47 -20.19
C ALA A 425 0.54 18.57 -20.73
N ASN A 426 -0.46 18.56 -19.84
CA ASN A 426 -1.86 18.67 -20.26
C ASN A 426 -2.18 20.05 -20.88
N ASP A 427 -1.63 21.14 -20.31
CA ASP A 427 -1.81 22.49 -20.84
C ASP A 427 -1.17 22.66 -22.24
N LEU A 428 0.00 22.03 -22.43
CA LEU A 428 0.66 22.01 -23.75
C LEU A 428 -0.15 21.19 -24.75
N LEU A 429 -0.60 20.00 -24.37
CA LEU A 429 -1.42 19.14 -25.22
C LEU A 429 -2.75 19.77 -25.56
N ALA A 430 -3.38 20.50 -24.64
CA ALA A 430 -4.67 21.16 -24.87
C ALA A 430 -4.64 22.20 -26.02
N ARG A 431 -3.45 22.72 -26.38
CA ARG A 431 -3.26 23.65 -27.48
C ARG A 431 -3.23 22.96 -28.85
N LEU A 432 -3.17 21.64 -28.89
CA LEU A 432 -3.03 20.85 -30.11
C LEU A 432 -4.39 20.28 -30.57
N PRO A 433 -4.57 19.97 -31.88
CA PRO A 433 -5.72 19.23 -32.35
C PRO A 433 -5.87 17.88 -31.66
N ARG A 434 -7.11 17.40 -31.47
CA ARG A 434 -7.39 16.13 -30.76
C ARG A 434 -6.60 14.92 -31.29
N ALA A 435 -6.43 14.83 -32.62
CA ALA A 435 -5.65 13.73 -33.21
C ALA A 435 -4.18 13.79 -32.79
N ALA A 436 -3.56 14.96 -32.74
CA ALA A 436 -2.19 15.17 -32.29
C ALA A 436 -2.05 14.87 -30.77
N GLN A 437 -3.03 15.29 -29.98
CA GLN A 437 -3.06 14.93 -28.54
C GLN A 437 -3.04 13.41 -28.32
N THR A 438 -3.90 12.70 -29.07
CA THR A 438 -3.99 11.23 -28.99
C THR A 438 -2.70 10.58 -29.43
N LEU A 439 -2.16 10.99 -30.56
CA LEU A 439 -0.89 10.47 -31.09
C LEU A 439 0.26 10.67 -30.10
N LEU A 440 0.43 11.89 -29.57
CA LEU A 440 1.51 12.18 -28.61
C LEU A 440 1.36 11.39 -27.31
N ARG A 441 0.14 11.20 -26.81
CA ARG A 441 -0.10 10.33 -25.65
C ARG A 441 0.25 8.88 -25.95
N CYS A 442 -0.14 8.36 -27.11
CA CYS A 442 0.21 6.98 -27.51
C CYS A 442 1.73 6.81 -27.64
N LEU A 443 2.42 7.76 -28.28
CA LEU A 443 3.88 7.74 -28.41
C LEU A 443 4.56 7.81 -27.05
N PHE A 444 4.09 8.66 -26.14
CA PHE A 444 4.61 8.76 -24.79
C PHE A 444 4.45 7.44 -24.02
N TYR A 445 3.25 6.83 -24.03
CA TYR A 445 3.03 5.55 -23.34
C TYR A 445 3.83 4.41 -23.95
N ALA A 446 3.96 4.39 -25.29
CA ALA A 446 4.81 3.41 -25.96
C ALA A 446 6.29 3.59 -25.59
N ALA A 447 6.80 4.81 -25.55
CA ALA A 447 8.17 5.10 -25.14
C ALA A 447 8.42 4.67 -23.67
N VAL A 448 7.51 5.01 -22.75
CA VAL A 448 7.61 4.58 -21.34
C VAL A 448 7.60 3.05 -21.24
N LEU A 449 6.70 2.37 -21.96
CA LEU A 449 6.61 0.90 -21.94
C LEU A 449 7.90 0.27 -22.49
N LEU A 450 8.42 0.75 -23.61
CA LEU A 450 9.67 0.25 -24.21
C LEU A 450 10.86 0.44 -23.26
N MET A 451 10.99 1.63 -22.64
CA MET A 451 12.03 1.85 -21.62
C MET A 451 11.88 0.88 -20.43
N CYS A 452 10.65 0.72 -19.92
CA CYS A 452 10.41 -0.23 -18.84
C CYS A 452 10.80 -1.66 -19.22
N VAL A 453 10.45 -2.11 -20.42
CA VAL A 453 10.82 -3.44 -20.92
C VAL A 453 12.34 -3.57 -21.03
N ALA A 454 13.03 -2.56 -21.57
CA ALA A 454 14.50 -2.57 -21.66
C ALA A 454 15.16 -2.74 -20.28
N PHE A 455 14.69 -2.01 -19.26
CA PHE A 455 15.18 -2.18 -17.88
C PHE A 455 14.83 -3.54 -17.29
N LEU A 456 13.61 -4.04 -17.51
CA LEU A 456 13.16 -5.34 -16.98
C LEU A 456 13.89 -6.54 -17.61
N VAL A 457 14.42 -6.40 -18.81
CA VAL A 457 15.26 -7.44 -19.46
C VAL A 457 16.66 -7.47 -18.84
N GLY A 458 17.20 -6.31 -18.45
CA GLY A 458 18.53 -6.18 -17.87
C GLY A 458 18.59 -6.38 -16.35
N ASP A 459 17.47 -6.16 -15.65
CA ASP A 459 17.41 -6.22 -14.18
C ASP A 459 17.13 -7.64 -13.68
N SER A 460 17.76 -8.02 -12.57
CA SER A 460 17.31 -9.13 -11.75
C SER A 460 15.92 -8.84 -11.18
N TYR A 461 15.17 -9.92 -10.84
CA TYR A 461 13.85 -9.82 -10.22
C TYR A 461 13.84 -8.85 -9.04
N ASN A 462 13.14 -7.72 -9.18
CA ASN A 462 12.98 -6.72 -8.14
C ASN A 462 11.52 -6.71 -7.66
N PRO A 463 11.20 -7.47 -6.58
CA PRO A 463 9.86 -7.53 -6.04
C PRO A 463 9.45 -6.19 -5.49
N PHE A 464 8.15 -6.01 -5.34
CA PHE A 464 7.56 -4.86 -4.67
C PHE A 464 8.04 -4.79 -3.21
N LEU A 465 8.40 -3.61 -2.73
CA LEU A 465 9.00 -3.41 -1.41
C LEU A 465 8.13 -3.98 -0.27
N TYR A 466 6.81 -3.91 -0.41
CA TYR A 466 5.83 -4.45 0.55
C TYR A 466 5.88 -5.98 0.71
N PHE A 467 6.54 -6.72 -0.16
CA PHE A 467 6.75 -8.17 0.01
C PHE A 467 7.87 -8.50 1.00
N ARG A 468 8.63 -7.48 1.40
CA ARG A 468 9.73 -7.62 2.36
C ARG A 468 9.30 -7.40 3.81
N PHE A 469 8.03 -6.98 4.07
CA PHE A 469 7.53 -6.61 5.39
C PHE A 469 6.38 -7.50 5.87
#